data_c3a56509f53c88d6ed7c1ff7c63c669b
#
_entry.id   c3a56509f53c88d6ed7c1ff7c63c669b
#
_cell.length_a   1.000
_cell.length_b   1.000
_cell.length_c   1.000
_cell.angle_alpha   90.00
_cell.angle_beta   90.00
_cell.angle_gamma   90.00
#
_symmetry.space_group_name_H-M   'P 1'
#
loop_
_entity.id
_entity.type
_entity.pdbx_description
1 polymer ?
#
loop_
_entity_poly.entity_id
_entity_poly.type
_entity_poly.pdbx_seq_one_letter_code
_entity_poly.pdbx_strand_id
1 'polypeptide(L)'
;MTPSNTGDSAFWSVSPSLPSGLSLSSSGVISGTPTAAFTTALYNITASNPGGESTATISITVNEQAPSGLSYATENMTLEKGTLMTTNTPTIGGGTVTSWEISPSVPSGLSFSSSTGSISGTPSVLQTTKTTYTVWANNSGGSETTQVNITINDVAPNISYSNNDITGTKNVAISPSISPTTSGGTITSWEISPSPVSAFTFNSANGVISGTPSIVLSRTQYTIWANNSGGSSVAYVNVTINDVAPNTIVYSSHDLTLEKGTAMTTTTPAISGGSVTSWEISPSIPNGLTFSSTTGAISGTPSILQTTSATYTIWANNSGGSTSTQMNITINDQIASVSYPSTVEVSNDRNMTTVTPTNTGGAVTSWVIVPSLPSGLNFGSSNGSIWGTPTGLLANATYTVYANNSGGSSSTTFTLGLNWTLTPSAEGAFITRNSSISSDITWEWDSGSVSGATCAISPSLPT
;
A
#
# COMPACT_ATOMS: atom_id res chain seq x y z
N MET A 1 -69.62 55.86 -37.65
CA MET A 1 -69.74 57.35 -37.51
C MET A 1 -71.09 57.79 -38.04
N THR A 2 -71.80 58.56 -37.29
CA THR A 2 -73.12 59.06 -37.69
C THR A 2 -73.00 60.61 -37.82
N PRO A 3 -73.38 61.19 -38.95
CA PRO A 3 -73.31 62.60 -39.11
C PRO A 3 -74.38 63.31 -38.31
N SER A 4 -74.16 64.59 -37.93
CA SER A 4 -75.16 65.51 -37.45
C SER A 4 -75.53 66.42 -38.65
N ASN A 5 -76.79 66.31 -39.06
CA ASN A 5 -77.31 67.15 -40.15
C ASN A 5 -78.56 67.94 -39.61
N THR A 6 -78.58 69.22 -39.80
CA THR A 6 -79.66 70.09 -39.35
C THR A 6 -80.60 70.54 -40.51
N GLY A 7 -80.40 70.01 -41.73
CA GLY A 7 -81.19 70.33 -42.91
C GLY A 7 -82.15 69.22 -43.31
N ASP A 8 -82.93 69.43 -44.34
CA ASP A 8 -83.84 68.44 -44.97
C ASP A 8 -83.08 67.23 -45.53
N SER A 9 -83.83 66.20 -45.95
CA SER A 9 -83.27 64.96 -46.52
C SER A 9 -82.23 65.23 -47.58
N ALA A 10 -81.05 64.66 -47.46
CA ALA A 10 -79.91 64.90 -48.31
C ALA A 10 -79.46 63.57 -48.96
N PHE A 11 -78.81 63.65 -50.17
CA PHE A 11 -78.05 62.64 -50.81
C PHE A 11 -76.65 62.68 -50.21
N TRP A 12 -76.07 61.57 -49.89
CA TRP A 12 -74.74 61.52 -49.28
C TRP A 12 -73.73 60.92 -50.31
N SER A 13 -72.59 61.50 -50.42
CA SER A 13 -71.49 61.04 -51.26
C SER A 13 -70.16 61.15 -50.44
N VAL A 14 -69.17 60.41 -50.87
CA VAL A 14 -67.81 60.45 -50.28
C VAL A 14 -66.78 60.44 -51.39
N SER A 15 -65.78 61.32 -51.25
CA SER A 15 -64.67 61.41 -52.22
C SER A 15 -63.35 61.61 -51.42
N PRO A 16 -62.29 60.83 -51.70
CA PRO A 16 -62.25 59.59 -52.53
C PRO A 16 -63.10 58.43 -51.93
N SER A 17 -63.21 57.33 -52.64
CA SER A 17 -63.90 56.13 -52.16
C SER A 17 -63.36 55.62 -50.81
N LEU A 18 -64.23 55.21 -49.94
CA LEU A 18 -63.83 54.67 -48.62
C LEU A 18 -62.95 53.39 -48.75
N PRO A 19 -62.11 53.13 -47.76
CA PRO A 19 -61.30 51.90 -47.69
C PRO A 19 -62.22 50.67 -47.86
N SER A 20 -61.65 49.60 -48.47
CA SER A 20 -62.36 48.33 -48.68
C SER A 20 -62.95 47.77 -47.36
N GLY A 21 -64.23 47.38 -47.45
CA GLY A 21 -64.97 46.92 -46.30
C GLY A 21 -65.74 47.99 -45.53
N LEU A 22 -65.53 49.26 -45.80
CA LEU A 22 -66.30 50.39 -45.31
C LEU A 22 -67.30 50.86 -46.38
N SER A 23 -68.46 51.33 -45.94
CA SER A 23 -69.51 51.85 -46.80
C SER A 23 -70.15 53.12 -46.20
N LEU A 24 -70.64 54.02 -47.08
CA LEU A 24 -71.44 55.16 -46.75
C LEU A 24 -72.92 54.79 -47.04
N SER A 25 -73.80 54.88 -46.02
CA SER A 25 -75.21 54.63 -46.22
C SER A 25 -75.93 55.83 -46.78
N SER A 26 -77.20 55.69 -47.30
CA SER A 26 -78.06 56.73 -47.75
C SER A 26 -78.47 57.74 -46.64
N SER A 27 -78.15 57.41 -45.38
CA SER A 27 -78.33 58.32 -44.18
C SER A 27 -77.02 59.00 -43.80
N GLY A 28 -75.93 58.86 -44.55
CA GLY A 28 -74.63 59.46 -44.24
C GLY A 28 -73.81 58.72 -43.21
N VAL A 29 -74.21 57.51 -42.82
CA VAL A 29 -73.51 56.71 -41.78
C VAL A 29 -72.41 55.95 -42.46
N ILE A 30 -71.17 56.08 -41.95
CA ILE A 30 -70.03 55.24 -42.37
C ILE A 30 -70.03 54.02 -41.42
N SER A 31 -70.09 52.81 -41.98
CA SER A 31 -70.05 51.56 -41.30
C SER A 31 -69.34 50.46 -42.08
N GLY A 32 -69.12 49.30 -41.49
CA GLY A 32 -68.47 48.16 -42.07
C GLY A 32 -67.25 47.69 -41.31
N THR A 33 -66.61 46.60 -41.78
CA THR A 33 -65.35 46.02 -41.23
C THR A 33 -64.25 46.18 -42.25
N PRO A 34 -63.24 47.05 -42.05
CA PRO A 34 -62.13 47.18 -42.97
C PRO A 34 -61.45 45.84 -43.20
N THR A 35 -61.06 45.53 -44.44
CA THR A 35 -60.43 44.25 -44.81
C THR A 35 -58.94 44.35 -45.09
N ALA A 36 -58.40 45.59 -45.06
CA ALA A 36 -56.99 45.83 -45.22
C ALA A 36 -56.57 47.09 -44.47
N ALA A 37 -55.30 47.09 -43.97
CA ALA A 37 -54.72 48.31 -43.42
C ALA A 37 -54.65 49.44 -44.44
N PHE A 38 -54.82 50.65 -43.95
CA PHE A 38 -54.83 51.81 -44.78
C PHE A 38 -54.19 53.00 -44.08
N THR A 39 -53.28 53.67 -44.75
CA THR A 39 -52.65 54.88 -44.19
C THR A 39 -53.65 56.02 -44.09
N THR A 40 -53.43 56.91 -43.14
CA THR A 40 -54.30 58.07 -42.94
C THR A 40 -54.56 58.81 -44.27
N ALA A 41 -55.85 58.93 -44.67
CA ALA A 41 -56.28 59.72 -45.79
C ALA A 41 -57.48 60.55 -45.38
N LEU A 42 -57.68 61.69 -46.15
CA LEU A 42 -58.78 62.59 -45.93
C LEU A 42 -59.91 62.24 -46.92
N TYR A 43 -61.15 62.22 -46.38
CA TYR A 43 -62.38 61.92 -47.10
C TYR A 43 -63.36 63.06 -46.92
N ASN A 44 -63.82 63.63 -48.07
CA ASN A 44 -64.83 64.64 -48.06
C ASN A 44 -66.19 63.95 -48.14
N ILE A 45 -67.02 64.16 -47.10
CA ILE A 45 -68.38 63.65 -47.04
C ILE A 45 -69.28 64.80 -47.40
N THR A 46 -70.00 64.71 -48.51
CA THR A 46 -70.90 65.72 -48.99
C THR A 46 -72.38 65.32 -48.82
N ALA A 47 -73.11 66.14 -48.18
CA ALA A 47 -74.57 66.06 -48.09
C ALA A 47 -75.15 67.11 -49.10
N SER A 48 -76.00 66.67 -50.01
CA SER A 48 -76.62 67.57 -51.05
C SER A 48 -78.14 67.41 -51.11
N ASN A 49 -78.84 68.47 -51.30
CA ASN A 49 -80.28 68.50 -51.60
C ASN A 49 -80.61 69.64 -52.61
N PRO A 50 -81.92 69.83 -53.03
CA PRO A 50 -82.23 70.89 -54.02
C PRO A 50 -81.92 72.31 -53.53
N GLY A 51 -81.69 72.54 -52.24
CA GLY A 51 -81.34 73.85 -51.67
C GLY A 51 -79.83 74.13 -51.61
N GLY A 52 -78.95 73.13 -51.93
CA GLY A 52 -77.52 73.28 -51.88
C GLY A 52 -76.75 72.04 -51.34
N GLU A 53 -75.48 72.22 -51.12
CA GLU A 53 -74.58 71.16 -50.59
C GLU A 53 -73.72 71.64 -49.42
N SER A 54 -73.36 70.73 -48.54
CA SER A 54 -72.41 70.97 -47.47
C SER A 54 -71.43 69.78 -47.37
N THR A 55 -70.15 70.10 -47.20
CA THR A 55 -69.10 69.16 -47.14
C THR A 55 -68.34 69.18 -45.85
N ALA A 56 -68.12 68.02 -45.18
CA ALA A 56 -67.26 67.83 -44.04
C ALA A 56 -66.10 66.88 -44.38
N THR A 57 -64.89 67.21 -43.89
CA THR A 57 -63.68 66.37 -44.14
C THR A 57 -63.43 65.56 -42.87
N ILE A 58 -63.21 64.24 -43.04
CA ILE A 58 -62.80 63.31 -42.02
C ILE A 58 -61.48 62.69 -42.43
N SER A 59 -60.67 62.27 -41.40
CA SER A 59 -59.49 61.42 -41.59
C SER A 59 -59.78 60.01 -41.20
N ILE A 60 -59.46 59.03 -41.98
CA ILE A 60 -59.58 57.61 -41.65
C ILE A 60 -58.19 56.97 -41.76
N THR A 61 -57.88 56.20 -40.69
CA THR A 61 -56.72 55.31 -40.59
C THR A 61 -57.22 53.91 -40.27
N VAL A 62 -56.76 52.93 -40.96
CA VAL A 62 -57.04 51.54 -40.63
C VAL A 62 -55.73 50.82 -40.28
N ASN A 63 -55.57 50.56 -39.01
CA ASN A 63 -54.41 49.82 -38.55
C ASN A 63 -54.63 48.33 -38.74
N GLU A 64 -53.52 47.55 -38.87
CA GLU A 64 -53.56 46.12 -38.77
C GLU A 64 -54.12 45.69 -37.39
N GLN A 65 -54.62 44.46 -37.30
CA GLN A 65 -54.84 43.84 -35.99
C GLN A 65 -53.51 43.75 -35.27
N ALA A 66 -53.46 44.07 -33.97
CA ALA A 66 -52.24 43.90 -33.18
C ALA A 66 -51.79 42.44 -33.15
N PRO A 67 -50.51 42.16 -33.16
CA PRO A 67 -49.97 40.81 -32.88
C PRO A 67 -50.46 40.33 -31.49
N SER A 68 -50.61 39.00 -31.31
CA SER A 68 -51.05 38.42 -30.02
C SER A 68 -50.51 37.02 -29.82
N GLY A 69 -50.33 36.61 -28.59
CA GLY A 69 -49.90 35.26 -28.22
C GLY A 69 -48.45 34.95 -28.66
N LEU A 70 -47.56 35.92 -28.56
CA LEU A 70 -46.12 35.74 -28.87
C LEU A 70 -45.49 34.81 -27.84
N SER A 71 -44.88 33.74 -28.33
CA SER A 71 -44.13 32.79 -27.52
C SER A 71 -42.95 32.15 -28.30
N TYR A 72 -41.97 31.64 -27.59
CA TYR A 72 -40.89 30.84 -28.09
C TYR A 72 -40.97 29.42 -27.55
N ALA A 73 -40.64 28.42 -28.37
CA ALA A 73 -40.61 27.02 -27.92
C ALA A 73 -39.60 26.80 -26.78
N THR A 74 -38.52 27.56 -26.77
CA THR A 74 -37.48 27.56 -25.74
C THR A 74 -37.33 28.94 -25.12
N GLU A 75 -38.02 29.16 -24.03
CA GLU A 75 -37.95 30.44 -23.30
C GLU A 75 -36.68 30.58 -22.47
N ASN A 76 -36.11 29.48 -21.99
CA ASN A 76 -34.86 29.41 -21.23
C ASN A 76 -33.83 28.64 -22.04
N MET A 77 -32.93 29.36 -22.71
CA MET A 77 -31.86 28.80 -23.50
C MET A 77 -30.59 28.68 -22.68
N THR A 78 -30.11 27.42 -22.47
CA THR A 78 -28.78 27.15 -21.97
C THR A 78 -27.93 26.65 -23.11
N LEU A 79 -27.00 27.49 -23.53
CA LEU A 79 -26.18 27.30 -24.71
C LEU A 79 -24.73 26.98 -24.28
N GLU A 80 -23.99 26.39 -25.21
CA GLU A 80 -22.58 26.10 -25.05
C GLU A 80 -21.76 26.98 -25.98
N LYS A 81 -20.76 27.69 -25.45
CA LYS A 81 -19.85 28.52 -26.23
C LYS A 81 -19.17 27.71 -27.31
N GLY A 82 -19.17 28.25 -28.56
CA GLY A 82 -18.56 27.59 -29.72
C GLY A 82 -19.42 26.52 -30.37
N THR A 83 -20.60 26.21 -29.81
CA THR A 83 -21.52 25.21 -30.37
C THR A 83 -22.69 25.91 -31.06
N LEU A 84 -22.98 25.51 -32.32
CA LEU A 84 -24.10 26.04 -33.07
C LEU A 84 -25.42 25.68 -32.40
N MET A 85 -26.22 26.69 -32.04
CA MET A 85 -27.54 26.48 -31.45
C MET A 85 -28.60 26.06 -32.50
N THR A 86 -29.60 25.32 -32.10
CA THR A 86 -30.83 25.16 -32.90
C THR A 86 -31.56 26.48 -32.94
N THR A 87 -31.93 26.95 -34.13
CA THR A 87 -32.67 28.17 -34.31
C THR A 87 -33.95 28.17 -33.50
N ASN A 88 -34.13 29.17 -32.65
CA ASN A 88 -35.33 29.36 -31.83
C ASN A 88 -36.24 30.39 -32.54
N THR A 89 -37.34 29.92 -33.11
CA THR A 89 -38.26 30.74 -33.90
C THR A 89 -39.52 30.97 -33.08
N PRO A 90 -40.04 32.22 -33.06
CA PRO A 90 -41.28 32.52 -32.31
C PRO A 90 -42.51 31.99 -33.05
N THR A 91 -43.54 31.70 -32.24
CA THR A 91 -44.92 31.55 -32.72
C THR A 91 -45.72 32.75 -32.30
N ILE A 92 -46.61 33.23 -33.20
CA ILE A 92 -47.41 34.42 -32.97
C ILE A 92 -48.70 34.32 -33.78
N GLY A 93 -49.76 34.87 -33.19
CA GLY A 93 -51.07 35.04 -33.81
C GLY A 93 -51.44 36.54 -33.99
N GLY A 94 -52.67 36.79 -34.30
CA GLY A 94 -53.16 38.16 -34.53
C GLY A 94 -52.81 38.68 -35.92
N GLY A 95 -52.49 39.96 -36.03
CA GLY A 95 -52.14 40.62 -37.29
C GLY A 95 -50.67 40.33 -37.72
N THR A 96 -50.41 40.58 -38.98
CA THR A 96 -49.06 40.38 -39.59
C THR A 96 -48.02 41.27 -38.91
N VAL A 97 -46.94 40.67 -38.43
CA VAL A 97 -45.82 41.40 -37.85
C VAL A 97 -44.99 42.09 -38.93
N THR A 98 -44.76 43.39 -38.75
CA THR A 98 -43.95 44.18 -39.71
C THR A 98 -42.52 44.43 -39.23
N SER A 99 -42.25 44.35 -37.94
CA SER A 99 -40.89 44.46 -37.41
C SER A 99 -40.75 43.71 -36.08
N TRP A 100 -39.54 43.20 -35.85
CA TRP A 100 -39.14 42.56 -34.64
C TRP A 100 -38.00 43.31 -33.97
N GLU A 101 -38.06 43.41 -32.66
CA GLU A 101 -37.03 44.04 -31.83
C GLU A 101 -36.66 43.16 -30.66
N ILE A 102 -35.44 43.28 -30.16
CA ILE A 102 -34.97 42.60 -28.93
C ILE A 102 -34.11 43.54 -28.11
N SER A 103 -34.29 43.56 -26.83
CA SER A 103 -33.46 44.32 -25.90
C SER A 103 -33.21 43.51 -24.59
N PRO A 104 -31.95 43.51 -24.10
CA PRO A 104 -30.73 44.05 -24.75
C PRO A 104 -30.37 43.28 -26.04
N SER A 105 -29.32 43.69 -26.75
CA SER A 105 -28.82 42.94 -27.90
C SER A 105 -28.31 41.57 -27.46
N VAL A 106 -28.54 40.54 -28.31
CA VAL A 106 -28.05 39.17 -28.04
C VAL A 106 -26.53 39.12 -27.91
N PRO A 107 -25.98 38.15 -27.17
CA PRO A 107 -24.53 37.99 -27.01
C PRO A 107 -23.80 37.78 -28.33
N SER A 108 -22.52 38.18 -28.37
CA SER A 108 -21.68 38.00 -29.55
C SER A 108 -21.66 36.55 -30.05
N GLY A 109 -21.80 36.36 -31.35
CA GLY A 109 -21.93 35.09 -32.04
C GLY A 109 -23.37 34.61 -32.19
N LEU A 110 -24.32 35.19 -31.46
CA LEU A 110 -25.74 35.02 -31.71
C LEU A 110 -26.26 36.18 -32.59
N SER A 111 -27.32 35.91 -33.32
CA SER A 111 -28.04 36.88 -34.14
C SER A 111 -29.53 36.81 -33.89
N PHE A 112 -30.15 37.97 -33.89
CA PHE A 112 -31.60 38.14 -33.89
C PHE A 112 -32.08 38.65 -35.24
N SER A 113 -33.06 37.98 -35.80
CA SER A 113 -33.65 38.40 -37.10
C SER A 113 -34.73 39.45 -36.88
N SER A 114 -34.51 40.67 -37.35
CA SER A 114 -35.52 41.73 -37.31
C SER A 114 -36.70 41.53 -38.28
N SER A 115 -36.62 40.50 -39.13
CA SER A 115 -37.69 40.13 -40.06
C SER A 115 -38.54 38.95 -39.59
N THR A 116 -37.94 38.01 -38.79
CA THR A 116 -38.65 36.78 -38.37
C THR A 116 -38.73 36.59 -36.85
N GLY A 117 -38.05 37.43 -36.07
CA GLY A 117 -37.90 37.25 -34.62
C GLY A 117 -37.03 36.05 -34.19
N SER A 118 -36.45 35.32 -35.14
CA SER A 118 -35.65 34.14 -34.84
C SER A 118 -34.33 34.48 -34.16
N ILE A 119 -33.93 33.66 -33.17
CA ILE A 119 -32.62 33.71 -32.52
C ILE A 119 -31.81 32.51 -33.00
N SER A 120 -30.60 32.73 -33.50
CA SER A 120 -29.72 31.70 -34.03
C SER A 120 -28.24 32.07 -33.90
N GLY A 121 -27.34 31.15 -34.22
CA GLY A 121 -25.90 31.41 -34.28
C GLY A 121 -25.07 30.49 -33.38
N THR A 122 -23.78 30.84 -33.26
CA THR A 122 -22.79 30.15 -32.44
C THR A 122 -22.24 31.15 -31.42
N PRO A 123 -22.62 31.04 -30.14
CA PRO A 123 -22.17 32.01 -29.14
C PRO A 123 -20.66 31.96 -28.97
N SER A 124 -20.02 33.13 -29.01
CA SER A 124 -18.55 33.26 -28.93
C SER A 124 -18.04 33.76 -27.58
N VAL A 125 -18.93 34.18 -26.69
CA VAL A 125 -18.61 34.71 -25.36
C VAL A 125 -19.38 33.93 -24.30
N LEU A 126 -18.81 33.85 -23.09
CA LEU A 126 -19.51 33.29 -21.94
C LEU A 126 -20.52 34.28 -21.37
N GLN A 127 -21.68 33.77 -20.97
CA GLN A 127 -22.71 34.50 -20.21
C GLN A 127 -23.29 33.52 -19.19
N THR A 128 -22.53 33.21 -18.11
CA THR A 128 -22.88 32.20 -17.11
C THR A 128 -24.01 32.63 -16.19
N THR A 129 -24.31 33.97 -16.17
CA THR A 129 -25.48 34.51 -15.47
C THR A 129 -26.65 34.58 -16.45
N LYS A 130 -27.77 34.00 -16.03
CA LYS A 130 -29.04 34.09 -16.77
C LYS A 130 -29.44 35.54 -17.01
N THR A 131 -29.49 35.92 -18.27
CA THR A 131 -29.90 37.29 -18.70
C THR A 131 -31.23 37.21 -19.44
N THR A 132 -32.14 38.10 -19.10
CA THR A 132 -33.48 38.19 -19.67
C THR A 132 -33.46 39.18 -20.84
N TYR A 133 -34.02 38.78 -21.96
CA TYR A 133 -34.16 39.56 -23.21
C TYR A 133 -35.66 39.70 -23.47
N THR A 134 -36.13 40.94 -23.69
CA THR A 134 -37.49 41.21 -24.12
C THR A 134 -37.54 41.28 -25.64
N VAL A 135 -38.46 40.54 -26.23
CA VAL A 135 -38.73 40.58 -27.68
C VAL A 135 -40.05 41.25 -27.95
N TRP A 136 -40.10 42.14 -28.93
CA TRP A 136 -41.30 42.79 -29.40
C TRP A 136 -41.59 42.34 -30.83
N ALA A 137 -42.89 42.10 -31.08
CA ALA A 137 -43.45 41.92 -32.41
C ALA A 137 -44.41 43.10 -32.68
N ASN A 138 -44.12 43.88 -33.69
CA ASN A 138 -44.78 45.17 -33.95
C ASN A 138 -45.46 45.17 -35.30
N ASN A 139 -46.60 45.88 -35.35
CA ASN A 139 -47.27 46.34 -36.57
C ASN A 139 -47.98 47.68 -36.33
N SER A 140 -48.73 48.22 -37.29
CA SER A 140 -49.48 49.47 -37.14
C SER A 140 -50.64 49.38 -36.13
N GLY A 141 -51.04 48.17 -35.74
CA GLY A 141 -52.11 47.93 -34.74
C GLY A 141 -51.61 47.91 -33.33
N GLY A 142 -50.31 47.71 -33.12
CA GLY A 142 -49.72 47.63 -31.78
C GLY A 142 -48.50 46.71 -31.67
N SER A 143 -48.14 46.40 -30.44
CA SER A 143 -47.00 45.54 -30.12
C SER A 143 -47.39 44.43 -29.16
N GLU A 144 -46.86 43.25 -29.34
CA GLU A 144 -46.90 42.12 -28.40
C GLU A 144 -45.47 41.80 -27.89
N THR A 145 -45.34 41.41 -26.65
CA THR A 145 -44.02 41.15 -26.04
C THR A 145 -43.93 39.81 -25.36
N THR A 146 -42.74 39.22 -25.43
CA THR A 146 -42.39 38.04 -24.60
C THR A 146 -40.96 38.16 -24.11
N GLN A 147 -40.60 37.30 -23.19
CA GLN A 147 -39.22 37.22 -22.65
C GLN A 147 -38.56 35.89 -22.99
N VAL A 148 -37.29 35.95 -23.37
CA VAL A 148 -36.39 34.81 -23.47
C VAL A 148 -35.20 35.03 -22.57
N ASN A 149 -34.73 33.95 -21.96
CA ASN A 149 -33.58 33.95 -21.07
C ASN A 149 -32.42 33.19 -21.74
N ILE A 150 -31.24 33.79 -21.71
CA ILE A 150 -30.06 33.15 -22.29
C ILE A 150 -28.98 32.99 -21.21
N THR A 151 -28.42 31.78 -21.14
CA THR A 151 -27.22 31.42 -20.38
C THR A 151 -26.26 30.75 -21.38
N ILE A 152 -24.98 31.11 -21.37
CA ILE A 152 -23.94 30.52 -22.23
C ILE A 152 -22.83 30.05 -21.36
N ASN A 153 -22.71 28.74 -21.25
CA ASN A 153 -21.68 28.04 -20.49
C ASN A 153 -20.46 27.72 -21.38
N ASP A 154 -19.34 27.40 -20.75
CA ASP A 154 -18.18 26.87 -21.48
C ASP A 154 -18.46 25.42 -21.91
N VAL A 155 -17.62 24.85 -22.75
CA VAL A 155 -17.57 23.41 -23.01
C VAL A 155 -17.11 22.73 -21.75
N ALA A 156 -17.74 21.62 -21.35
CA ALA A 156 -17.28 20.86 -20.20
C ALA A 156 -15.79 20.49 -20.38
N PRO A 157 -14.97 20.54 -19.34
CA PRO A 157 -13.58 20.09 -19.43
C PRO A 157 -13.52 18.58 -19.65
N ASN A 158 -12.41 18.10 -20.18
CA ASN A 158 -12.06 16.69 -20.22
C ASN A 158 -10.63 16.54 -19.72
N ILE A 159 -10.41 15.67 -18.71
CA ILE A 159 -9.12 15.47 -18.07
C ILE A 159 -8.73 13.99 -18.04
N SER A 160 -7.44 13.75 -18.17
CA SER A 160 -6.84 12.43 -17.95
C SER A 160 -5.42 12.54 -17.40
N TYR A 161 -4.99 11.51 -16.68
CA TYR A 161 -3.61 11.36 -16.23
C TYR A 161 -3.00 10.16 -16.94
N SER A 162 -1.90 10.36 -17.66
CA SER A 162 -1.20 9.28 -18.40
C SER A 162 -0.58 8.25 -17.43
N ASN A 163 -0.14 8.72 -16.26
CA ASN A 163 0.28 7.87 -15.16
C ASN A 163 -0.77 7.97 -14.05
N ASN A 164 -1.65 7.00 -13.98
CA ASN A 164 -2.75 6.93 -13.02
C ASN A 164 -2.54 5.88 -11.91
N ASP A 165 -1.37 5.24 -11.86
CA ASP A 165 -0.94 4.33 -10.80
C ASP A 165 0.50 4.65 -10.39
N ILE A 166 0.63 5.47 -9.36
CA ILE A 166 1.88 6.06 -8.88
C ILE A 166 2.43 5.21 -7.75
N THR A 167 3.65 4.74 -7.90
CA THR A 167 4.41 4.14 -6.81
C THR A 167 5.60 5.03 -6.48
N GLY A 168 5.64 5.55 -5.28
CA GLY A 168 6.71 6.39 -4.73
C GLY A 168 7.39 5.75 -3.54
N THR A 169 8.46 6.40 -3.07
CA THR A 169 9.19 6.02 -1.86
C THR A 169 9.13 7.17 -0.85
N LYS A 170 8.92 6.85 0.41
CA LYS A 170 8.95 7.80 1.53
C LYS A 170 10.24 8.61 1.53
N ASN A 171 10.13 9.92 1.74
CA ASN A 171 11.22 10.90 1.74
C ASN A 171 11.94 11.05 0.38
N VAL A 172 11.37 10.51 -0.71
CA VAL A 172 11.86 10.72 -2.07
C VAL A 172 10.82 11.52 -2.85
N ALA A 173 11.25 12.55 -3.56
CA ALA A 173 10.36 13.38 -4.36
C ALA A 173 9.72 12.58 -5.49
N ILE A 174 8.42 12.78 -5.73
CA ILE A 174 7.72 12.26 -6.92
C ILE A 174 8.28 13.01 -8.14
N SER A 175 9.02 12.30 -8.97
CA SER A 175 9.68 12.87 -10.16
C SER A 175 9.54 11.92 -11.36
N PRO A 176 9.09 12.45 -12.53
CA PRO A 176 8.58 13.81 -12.70
C PRO A 176 7.25 14.05 -11.96
N SER A 177 6.90 15.32 -11.73
CA SER A 177 5.55 15.69 -11.25
C SER A 177 4.51 15.23 -12.27
N ILE A 178 3.34 14.84 -11.79
CA ILE A 178 2.30 14.22 -12.60
C ILE A 178 1.29 15.29 -13.00
N SER A 179 1.25 15.60 -14.28
CA SER A 179 0.38 16.63 -14.85
C SER A 179 -0.79 15.97 -15.59
N PRO A 180 -2.00 16.53 -15.51
CA PRO A 180 -3.11 16.11 -16.33
C PRO A 180 -2.92 16.53 -17.78
N THR A 181 -3.49 15.75 -18.70
CA THR A 181 -3.82 16.20 -20.04
C THR A 181 -5.23 16.76 -20.00
N THR A 182 -5.44 17.95 -20.55
CA THR A 182 -6.71 18.66 -20.53
C THR A 182 -7.18 19.00 -21.94
N SER A 183 -8.49 18.94 -22.16
CA SER A 183 -9.16 19.42 -23.37
C SER A 183 -10.56 19.94 -23.00
N GLY A 184 -11.30 20.44 -23.99
CA GLY A 184 -12.61 21.09 -23.76
C GLY A 184 -12.45 22.56 -23.35
N GLY A 185 -13.35 23.04 -22.50
CA GLY A 185 -13.37 24.43 -22.04
C GLY A 185 -12.38 24.74 -20.95
N THR A 186 -12.24 26.01 -20.62
CA THR A 186 -11.32 26.50 -19.59
C THR A 186 -11.70 25.99 -18.23
N ILE A 187 -10.78 25.32 -17.54
CA ILE A 187 -11.00 24.83 -16.17
C ILE A 187 -10.91 26.02 -15.19
N THR A 188 -11.93 26.17 -14.36
CA THR A 188 -12.04 27.25 -13.37
C THR A 188 -11.68 26.78 -11.94
N SER A 189 -11.84 25.49 -11.65
CA SER A 189 -11.43 24.91 -10.37
C SER A 189 -11.02 23.45 -10.50
N TRP A 190 -10.12 23.05 -9.61
CA TRP A 190 -9.69 21.67 -9.45
C TRP A 190 -9.95 21.22 -8.01
N GLU A 191 -10.38 20.00 -7.87
CA GLU A 191 -10.66 19.38 -6.56
C GLU A 191 -10.06 17.97 -6.51
N ILE A 192 -9.73 17.50 -5.32
CA ILE A 192 -9.21 16.16 -5.07
C ILE A 192 -9.81 15.57 -3.80
N SER A 193 -10.17 14.30 -3.84
CA SER A 193 -10.61 13.54 -2.66
C SER A 193 -10.05 12.11 -2.72
N PRO A 194 -9.61 11.56 -1.57
CA PRO A 194 -9.43 12.22 -0.27
C PRO A 194 -8.38 13.34 -0.33
N SER A 195 -8.28 14.13 0.74
CA SER A 195 -7.20 15.14 0.85
C SER A 195 -5.83 14.47 0.77
N PRO A 196 -4.85 15.06 0.07
CA PRO A 196 -3.50 14.54 -0.01
C PRO A 196 -2.87 14.38 1.38
N VAL A 197 -2.15 13.25 1.57
CA VAL A 197 -1.42 13.00 2.81
C VAL A 197 -0.16 13.87 2.92
N SER A 198 0.42 13.94 4.11
CA SER A 198 1.56 14.80 4.45
C SER A 198 2.67 14.85 3.39
N ALA A 199 3.02 16.05 2.95
CA ALA A 199 4.06 16.36 1.97
C ALA A 199 3.86 15.78 0.54
N PHE A 200 2.69 15.19 0.29
CA PHE A 200 2.15 14.91 -1.04
C PHE A 200 1.21 16.06 -1.41
N THR A 201 1.44 16.74 -2.51
CA THR A 201 0.76 17.98 -2.86
C THR A 201 -0.05 17.85 -4.14
N PHE A 202 -1.23 18.45 -4.12
CA PHE A 202 -2.07 18.67 -5.29
C PHE A 202 -2.20 20.18 -5.54
N ASN A 203 -1.87 20.62 -6.75
CA ASN A 203 -1.98 22.01 -7.12
C ASN A 203 -3.40 22.30 -7.65
N SER A 204 -4.21 22.99 -6.84
CA SER A 204 -5.59 23.36 -7.18
C SER A 204 -5.73 24.39 -8.32
N ALA A 205 -4.63 24.93 -8.84
CA ALA A 205 -4.68 25.82 -9.99
C ALA A 205 -4.53 25.08 -11.34
N ASN A 206 -3.88 23.91 -11.35
CA ASN A 206 -3.57 23.20 -12.60
C ASN A 206 -3.67 21.68 -12.53
N GLY A 207 -4.11 21.12 -11.40
CA GLY A 207 -4.28 19.67 -11.22
C GLY A 207 -2.98 18.87 -11.10
N VAL A 208 -1.82 19.51 -10.96
CA VAL A 208 -0.52 18.83 -10.86
C VAL A 208 -0.36 18.15 -9.51
N ILE A 209 0.06 16.88 -9.53
CA ILE A 209 0.43 16.08 -8.37
C ILE A 209 1.94 16.07 -8.23
N SER A 210 2.45 16.39 -7.04
CA SER A 210 3.88 16.47 -6.74
C SER A 210 4.15 16.35 -5.25
N GLY A 211 5.42 16.46 -4.83
CA GLY A 211 5.81 16.52 -3.43
C GLY A 211 6.80 15.43 -3.04
N THR A 212 7.17 15.44 -1.76
CA THR A 212 8.08 14.46 -1.13
C THR A 212 7.34 13.80 0.04
N PRO A 213 6.63 12.68 -0.19
CA PRO A 213 5.79 12.06 0.83
C PRO A 213 6.62 11.68 2.06
N SER A 214 6.17 12.07 3.25
CA SER A 214 6.89 11.79 4.51
C SER A 214 6.36 10.57 5.26
N ILE A 215 5.29 9.93 4.76
CA ILE A 215 4.68 8.73 5.35
C ILE A 215 4.51 7.64 4.29
N VAL A 216 4.43 6.40 4.74
CA VAL A 216 4.01 5.26 3.93
C VAL A 216 2.51 5.36 3.65
N LEU A 217 2.08 5.07 2.43
CA LEU A 217 0.69 5.07 2.02
C LEU A 217 0.38 3.78 1.29
N SER A 218 -0.57 3.02 1.81
CA SER A 218 -1.16 1.90 1.07
C SER A 218 -1.84 2.42 -0.19
N ARG A 219 -1.97 1.59 -1.21
CA ARG A 219 -2.61 1.97 -2.48
C ARG A 219 -3.95 2.66 -2.22
N THR A 220 -3.96 3.98 -2.42
CA THR A 220 -5.12 4.86 -2.18
C THR A 220 -5.55 5.47 -3.50
N GLN A 221 -6.83 5.36 -3.81
CA GLN A 221 -7.42 6.00 -4.99
C GLN A 221 -7.81 7.44 -4.65
N TYR A 222 -7.33 8.36 -5.46
CA TYR A 222 -7.72 9.76 -5.46
C TYR A 222 -8.65 10.02 -6.63
N THR A 223 -9.77 10.68 -6.36
CA THR A 223 -10.68 11.19 -7.37
C THR A 223 -10.39 12.68 -7.56
N ILE A 224 -10.18 13.08 -8.80
CA ILE A 224 -9.83 14.45 -9.17
C ILE A 224 -10.92 14.99 -10.07
N TRP A 225 -11.43 16.18 -9.75
CA TRP A 225 -12.41 16.89 -10.56
C TRP A 225 -11.80 18.14 -11.15
N ALA A 226 -12.15 18.40 -12.39
CA ALA A 226 -11.90 19.67 -13.07
C ALA A 226 -13.26 20.25 -13.47
N ASN A 227 -13.54 21.48 -13.05
CA ASN A 227 -14.84 22.07 -13.19
C ASN A 227 -14.79 23.38 -13.99
N ASN A 228 -15.87 23.66 -14.70
CA ASN A 228 -16.18 24.97 -15.26
C ASN A 228 -17.71 25.15 -15.33
N SER A 229 -18.20 26.24 -15.96
CA SER A 229 -19.63 26.48 -16.13
C SER A 229 -20.35 25.46 -17.00
N GLY A 230 -19.63 24.71 -17.85
CA GLY A 230 -20.19 23.66 -18.70
C GLY A 230 -20.35 22.34 -17.99
N GLY A 231 -19.65 22.13 -16.87
CA GLY A 231 -19.75 20.90 -16.10
C GLY A 231 -18.44 20.48 -15.45
N SER A 232 -18.37 19.22 -15.07
CA SER A 232 -17.23 18.61 -14.40
C SER A 232 -16.71 17.40 -15.19
N SER A 233 -15.39 17.22 -15.19
CA SER A 233 -14.72 15.99 -15.62
C SER A 233 -14.02 15.33 -14.43
N VAL A 234 -13.93 14.01 -14.46
CA VAL A 234 -13.39 13.22 -13.38
C VAL A 234 -12.25 12.34 -13.89
N ALA A 235 -11.16 12.28 -13.11
CA ALA A 235 -10.09 11.32 -13.32
C ALA A 235 -9.73 10.62 -12.00
N TYR A 236 -9.20 9.40 -12.10
CA TYR A 236 -8.78 8.58 -10.95
C TYR A 236 -7.28 8.36 -11.00
N VAL A 237 -6.63 8.57 -9.87
CA VAL A 237 -5.19 8.33 -9.70
C VAL A 237 -4.99 7.51 -8.44
N ASN A 238 -4.32 6.36 -8.56
CA ASN A 238 -3.91 5.54 -7.44
C ASN A 238 -2.50 5.93 -7.00
N VAL A 239 -2.28 6.04 -5.71
CA VAL A 239 -0.97 6.38 -5.14
C VAL A 239 -0.60 5.35 -4.09
N THR A 240 0.61 4.81 -4.21
CA THR A 240 1.25 3.94 -3.22
C THR A 240 2.57 4.57 -2.82
N ILE A 241 2.84 4.72 -1.54
CA ILE A 241 4.14 5.20 -1.03
C ILE A 241 4.74 4.11 -0.15
N ASN A 242 5.78 3.50 -0.64
CA ASN A 242 6.53 2.47 0.07
C ASN A 242 7.54 3.10 1.05
N ASP A 243 7.98 2.33 2.04
CA ASP A 243 9.11 2.76 2.88
C ASP A 243 10.42 2.73 2.07
N VAL A 244 11.48 3.29 2.62
CA VAL A 244 12.84 3.07 2.13
C VAL A 244 13.18 1.59 2.40
N ALA A 245 13.73 0.88 1.42
CA ALA A 245 14.15 -0.50 1.61
C ALA A 245 15.19 -0.62 2.74
N PRO A 246 15.19 -1.71 3.53
CA PRO A 246 16.34 -2.06 4.38
C PRO A 246 17.57 -2.26 3.50
N ASN A 247 18.75 -1.89 4.00
CA ASN A 247 19.97 -1.93 3.16
C ASN A 247 20.99 -2.97 3.66
N THR A 248 21.52 -2.81 4.89
CA THR A 248 22.59 -3.66 5.39
C THR A 248 22.22 -4.28 6.72
N ILE A 249 22.35 -5.60 6.84
CA ILE A 249 22.15 -6.37 8.07
C ILE A 249 23.52 -6.74 8.63
N VAL A 250 23.79 -6.38 9.89
CA VAL A 250 25.06 -6.68 10.56
C VAL A 250 24.78 -7.35 11.90
N TYR A 251 25.20 -8.62 12.06
CA TYR A 251 25.31 -9.29 13.35
C TYR A 251 26.71 -9.11 13.92
N SER A 252 26.85 -9.23 15.25
CA SER A 252 28.15 -9.17 15.92
C SER A 252 29.13 -10.26 15.44
N SER A 253 28.61 -11.39 14.98
CA SER A 253 29.33 -12.48 14.32
C SER A 253 28.42 -13.10 13.26
N HIS A 254 29.00 -13.48 12.12
CA HIS A 254 28.33 -14.28 11.09
C HIS A 254 28.61 -15.78 11.24
N ASP A 255 29.48 -16.17 12.16
CA ASP A 255 29.81 -17.54 12.52
C ASP A 255 29.51 -17.76 14.00
N LEU A 256 28.48 -18.56 14.27
CA LEU A 256 28.07 -18.96 15.64
C LEU A 256 28.56 -20.39 15.89
N THR A 257 29.51 -20.53 16.81
CA THR A 257 29.90 -21.82 17.36
C THR A 257 29.28 -21.95 18.73
N LEU A 258 28.32 -22.84 18.88
CA LEU A 258 27.50 -23.04 20.07
C LEU A 258 27.77 -24.40 20.69
N GLU A 259 27.40 -24.54 21.93
CA GLU A 259 27.50 -25.78 22.71
C GLU A 259 26.08 -26.30 23.01
N LYS A 260 25.82 -27.56 22.68
CA LYS A 260 24.56 -28.23 22.95
C LYS A 260 24.26 -28.22 24.46
N GLY A 261 23.02 -27.85 24.81
CA GLY A 261 22.58 -27.76 26.19
C GLY A 261 22.99 -26.48 26.92
N THR A 262 23.81 -25.63 26.32
CA THR A 262 24.23 -24.34 26.90
C THR A 262 23.48 -23.18 26.23
N ALA A 263 22.87 -22.31 27.03
CA ALA A 263 22.14 -21.17 26.54
C ALA A 263 23.09 -20.19 25.84
N MET A 264 22.77 -19.81 24.61
CA MET A 264 23.54 -18.79 23.87
C MET A 264 23.24 -17.37 24.36
N THR A 265 24.19 -16.48 24.25
CA THR A 265 23.92 -15.05 24.35
C THR A 265 23.08 -14.62 23.15
N THR A 266 21.96 -13.95 23.41
CA THR A 266 21.08 -13.42 22.34
C THR A 266 21.87 -12.49 21.44
N THR A 267 21.83 -12.72 20.14
CA THR A 267 22.40 -11.82 19.14
C THR A 267 21.28 -11.14 18.36
N THR A 268 21.37 -9.83 18.23
CA THR A 268 20.40 -9.01 17.45
C THR A 268 21.15 -8.29 16.36
N PRO A 269 20.56 -8.19 15.16
CA PRO A 269 21.19 -7.47 14.06
C PRO A 269 21.09 -5.94 14.25
N ALA A 270 22.09 -5.22 13.79
CA ALA A 270 21.99 -3.83 13.43
C ALA A 270 21.54 -3.75 11.96
N ILE A 271 20.71 -2.76 11.63
CA ILE A 271 20.16 -2.57 10.29
C ILE A 271 20.32 -1.11 9.87
N SER A 272 20.61 -0.88 8.59
CA SER A 272 20.57 0.44 7.96
C SER A 272 19.46 0.51 6.91
N GLY A 273 19.15 1.73 6.44
CA GLY A 273 18.05 1.95 5.48
C GLY A 273 16.72 2.18 6.17
N GLY A 274 15.64 1.65 5.61
CA GLY A 274 14.29 1.81 6.15
C GLY A 274 13.97 0.85 7.29
N SER A 275 12.90 1.17 8.03
CA SER A 275 12.43 0.35 9.14
C SER A 275 11.99 -1.04 8.68
N VAL A 276 12.43 -2.07 9.37
CA VAL A 276 12.04 -3.45 9.06
C VAL A 276 10.66 -3.75 9.65
N THR A 277 9.79 -4.36 8.83
CA THR A 277 8.46 -4.80 9.26
C THR A 277 8.40 -6.29 9.56
N SER A 278 9.26 -7.10 8.93
CA SER A 278 9.36 -8.52 9.17
C SER A 278 10.75 -9.07 8.90
N TRP A 279 11.10 -10.13 9.63
CA TRP A 279 12.33 -10.88 9.45
C TRP A 279 12.01 -12.32 9.12
N GLU A 280 12.83 -12.92 8.26
CA GLU A 280 12.73 -14.31 7.84
C GLU A 280 14.08 -14.99 7.90
N ILE A 281 14.09 -16.31 8.10
CA ILE A 281 15.29 -17.13 8.08
C ILE A 281 15.02 -18.43 7.31
N SER A 282 15.97 -18.84 6.49
CA SER A 282 15.91 -20.12 5.79
C SER A 282 17.32 -20.72 5.66
N PRO A 283 17.45 -22.05 5.88
CA PRO A 283 16.44 -22.98 6.38
C PRO A 283 16.00 -22.66 7.80
N SER A 284 15.05 -23.44 8.34
CA SER A 284 14.62 -23.30 9.75
C SER A 284 15.79 -23.53 10.71
N ILE A 285 15.87 -22.69 11.74
CA ILE A 285 16.94 -22.72 12.74
C ILE A 285 16.92 -24.04 13.53
N PRO A 286 18.09 -24.57 14.00
CA PRO A 286 18.17 -25.81 14.77
C PRO A 286 17.29 -25.84 16.01
N ASN A 287 16.78 -27.02 16.34
CA ASN A 287 15.93 -27.22 17.53
C ASN A 287 16.61 -26.72 18.81
N GLY A 288 15.83 -26.01 19.62
CA GLY A 288 16.27 -25.35 20.85
C GLY A 288 16.74 -23.91 20.66
N LEU A 289 17.02 -23.49 19.42
CA LEU A 289 17.21 -22.09 19.07
C LEU A 289 15.90 -21.47 18.61
N THR A 290 15.78 -20.17 18.75
CA THR A 290 14.64 -19.36 18.33
C THR A 290 15.10 -18.19 17.49
N PHE A 291 14.34 -17.89 16.43
CA PHE A 291 14.51 -16.70 15.60
C PHE A 291 13.28 -15.79 15.75
N SER A 292 13.51 -14.53 16.02
CA SER A 292 12.45 -13.54 16.15
C SER A 292 12.09 -12.93 14.79
N SER A 293 10.90 -13.22 14.30
CA SER A 293 10.37 -12.61 13.05
C SER A 293 10.09 -11.11 13.17
N THR A 294 10.17 -10.53 14.37
CA THR A 294 9.96 -9.09 14.60
C THR A 294 11.25 -8.31 14.76
N THR A 295 12.31 -8.94 15.29
CA THR A 295 13.57 -8.25 15.62
C THR A 295 14.79 -8.81 14.91
N GLY A 296 14.67 -9.99 14.26
CA GLY A 296 15.81 -10.71 13.69
C GLY A 296 16.73 -11.34 14.75
N ALA A 297 16.37 -11.29 16.02
CA ALA A 297 17.20 -11.83 17.09
C ALA A 297 17.24 -13.36 17.06
N ILE A 298 18.43 -13.91 17.34
CA ILE A 298 18.65 -15.35 17.54
C ILE A 298 19.00 -15.58 19.02
N SER A 299 18.34 -16.53 19.63
CA SER A 299 18.50 -16.88 21.04
C SER A 299 18.15 -18.36 21.29
N GLY A 300 18.32 -18.82 22.52
CA GLY A 300 17.87 -20.14 22.95
C GLY A 300 18.99 -21.04 23.42
N THR A 301 18.66 -22.34 23.60
CA THR A 301 19.57 -23.40 24.04
C THR A 301 19.51 -24.53 23.03
N PRO A 302 20.53 -24.74 22.20
CA PRO A 302 20.47 -25.76 21.15
C PRO A 302 20.35 -27.16 21.80
N SER A 303 19.43 -27.98 21.30
CA SER A 303 19.14 -29.29 21.82
C SER A 303 19.69 -30.46 20.98
N ILE A 304 20.14 -30.17 19.78
CA ILE A 304 20.72 -31.16 18.83
C ILE A 304 22.12 -30.75 18.41
N LEU A 305 22.93 -31.73 18.03
CA LEU A 305 24.26 -31.51 17.46
C LEU A 305 24.15 -31.10 15.98
N GLN A 306 25.01 -30.15 15.57
CA GLN A 306 25.23 -29.77 14.20
C GLN A 306 26.74 -29.48 14.02
N THR A 307 27.55 -30.55 14.02
CA THR A 307 29.02 -30.46 14.02
C THR A 307 29.61 -29.99 12.68
N THR A 308 28.80 -30.07 11.61
CA THR A 308 29.12 -29.44 10.33
C THR A 308 28.45 -28.09 10.27
N SER A 309 29.20 -27.05 9.93
CA SER A 309 28.69 -25.69 9.76
C SER A 309 27.60 -25.66 8.68
N ALA A 310 26.43 -25.14 9.02
CA ALA A 310 25.33 -24.92 8.08
C ALA A 310 25.05 -23.42 7.93
N THR A 311 24.79 -23.01 6.70
CA THR A 311 24.53 -21.60 6.36
C THR A 311 23.02 -21.32 6.38
N TYR A 312 22.65 -20.24 7.03
CA TYR A 312 21.28 -19.72 7.15
C TYR A 312 21.23 -18.34 6.49
N THR A 313 20.27 -18.12 5.62
CA THR A 313 20.03 -16.80 5.03
C THR A 313 18.95 -16.11 5.84
N ILE A 314 19.19 -14.85 6.22
CA ILE A 314 18.29 -14.03 7.02
C ILE A 314 17.90 -12.83 6.17
N TRP A 315 16.59 -12.56 6.04
CA TRP A 315 16.04 -11.43 5.32
C TRP A 315 15.40 -10.43 6.27
N ALA A 316 15.56 -9.16 5.95
CA ALA A 316 14.87 -8.04 6.54
C ALA A 316 13.98 -7.40 5.48
N ASN A 317 12.67 -7.29 5.74
CA ASN A 317 11.66 -6.90 4.75
C ASN A 317 10.87 -5.68 5.22
N ASN A 318 10.49 -4.84 4.26
CA ASN A 318 9.44 -3.83 4.42
C ASN A 318 8.74 -3.58 3.07
N SER A 319 7.81 -2.61 2.98
CA SER A 319 7.11 -2.28 1.74
C SER A 319 8.02 -1.72 0.64
N GLY A 320 9.20 -1.23 0.99
CA GLY A 320 10.20 -0.72 0.04
C GLY A 320 11.06 -1.80 -0.58
N GLY A 321 11.14 -2.97 0.05
CA GLY A 321 11.96 -4.07 -0.44
C GLY A 321 12.52 -4.96 0.66
N SER A 322 13.55 -5.72 0.29
CA SER A 322 14.18 -6.74 1.12
C SER A 322 15.70 -6.67 0.97
N THR A 323 16.41 -6.95 2.07
CA THR A 323 17.85 -7.22 2.06
C THR A 323 18.14 -8.50 2.84
N SER A 324 19.28 -9.14 2.59
CA SER A 324 19.63 -10.38 3.26
C SER A 324 21.09 -10.42 3.69
N THR A 325 21.37 -11.29 4.67
CA THR A 325 22.71 -11.66 5.10
C THR A 325 22.77 -13.17 5.36
N GLN A 326 23.97 -13.70 5.45
CA GLN A 326 24.19 -15.12 5.77
C GLN A 326 24.77 -15.24 7.18
N MET A 327 24.41 -16.33 7.86
CA MET A 327 24.95 -16.73 9.14
C MET A 327 25.25 -18.23 9.12
N ASN A 328 26.42 -18.60 9.58
CA ASN A 328 26.82 -19.97 9.75
C ASN A 328 26.62 -20.40 11.20
N ILE A 329 26.06 -21.59 11.44
CA ILE A 329 25.86 -22.13 12.77
C ILE A 329 26.51 -23.50 12.86
N THR A 330 27.31 -23.69 13.91
CA THR A 330 27.88 -24.98 14.32
C THR A 330 27.48 -25.23 15.75
N ILE A 331 27.03 -26.43 16.10
CA ILE A 331 26.64 -26.82 17.46
C ILE A 331 27.42 -28.07 17.83
N ASN A 332 28.38 -27.88 18.71
CA ASN A 332 29.23 -28.93 19.23
C ASN A 332 28.61 -29.51 20.51
N ASP A 333 29.11 -30.70 20.94
CA ASP A 333 28.76 -31.24 22.26
C ASP A 333 29.51 -30.49 23.38
N GLN A 334 29.11 -30.66 24.59
CA GLN A 334 29.89 -30.21 25.74
C GLN A 334 31.18 -31.03 25.79
N ILE A 335 32.29 -30.41 26.23
CA ILE A 335 33.51 -31.13 26.47
C ILE A 335 33.23 -32.26 27.49
N ALA A 336 33.74 -33.44 27.19
CA ALA A 336 33.59 -34.59 28.12
C ALA A 336 34.24 -34.28 29.47
N SER A 337 33.60 -34.72 30.57
CA SER A 337 34.18 -34.61 31.93
C SER A 337 34.32 -36.03 32.48
N VAL A 338 35.53 -36.57 32.30
CA VAL A 338 35.79 -37.98 32.54
C VAL A 338 36.67 -38.20 33.76
N SER A 339 36.42 -39.29 34.48
CA SER A 339 37.26 -39.71 35.60
C SER A 339 37.41 -41.21 35.68
N TYR A 340 38.54 -41.62 36.23
CA TYR A 340 38.87 -42.99 36.63
C TYR A 340 39.18 -43.04 38.11
N PRO A 341 39.16 -44.24 38.79
CA PRO A 341 39.80 -44.40 40.11
C PRO A 341 41.26 -43.93 40.03
N SER A 342 41.73 -43.22 41.05
CA SER A 342 43.09 -42.67 41.11
C SER A 342 44.16 -43.76 40.93
N THR A 343 43.87 -44.99 41.40
CA THR A 343 44.69 -46.17 41.22
C THR A 343 43.83 -47.30 40.64
N VAL A 344 44.31 -47.90 39.57
CA VAL A 344 43.79 -49.17 39.02
C VAL A 344 44.72 -50.26 39.43
N GLU A 345 44.23 -51.12 40.34
CA GLU A 345 45.04 -52.19 40.88
C GLU A 345 44.94 -53.46 40.01
N VAL A 346 46.10 -54.05 39.74
CA VAL A 346 46.24 -55.27 38.94
C VAL A 346 47.17 -56.23 39.62
N SER A 347 46.91 -57.54 39.45
CA SER A 347 47.79 -58.61 39.89
C SER A 347 48.36 -59.31 38.63
N ASN A 348 49.63 -59.68 38.66
CA ASN A 348 50.24 -60.37 37.55
C ASN A 348 49.57 -61.73 37.28
N ASP A 349 49.42 -62.10 36.02
CA ASP A 349 48.80 -63.36 35.58
C ASP A 349 47.37 -63.61 36.09
N ARG A 350 46.69 -62.55 36.62
CA ARG A 350 45.27 -62.57 36.99
C ARG A 350 44.43 -61.61 36.16
N ASN A 351 43.24 -62.07 35.79
CA ASN A 351 42.29 -61.24 35.09
C ASN A 351 41.81 -60.14 36.04
N MET A 352 41.98 -58.88 35.63
CA MET A 352 41.52 -57.72 36.39
C MET A 352 40.01 -57.50 36.24
N THR A 353 39.38 -56.90 37.28
CA THR A 353 38.05 -56.39 37.11
C THR A 353 38.05 -55.25 36.14
N THR A 354 37.17 -55.31 35.13
CA THR A 354 37.04 -54.23 34.12
C THR A 354 36.78 -52.89 34.78
N VAL A 355 37.62 -51.93 34.51
CA VAL A 355 37.46 -50.54 34.96
C VAL A 355 36.86 -49.73 33.85
N THR A 356 35.74 -49.05 34.10
CA THR A 356 35.08 -48.17 33.16
C THR A 356 35.13 -46.73 33.66
N PRO A 357 35.41 -45.75 32.80
CA PRO A 357 35.38 -44.37 33.22
C PRO A 357 33.94 -43.91 33.54
N THR A 358 33.82 -42.88 34.39
CA THR A 358 32.59 -42.09 34.49
C THR A 358 32.71 -40.85 33.60
N ASN A 359 31.60 -40.43 33.02
CA ASN A 359 31.54 -39.20 32.23
C ASN A 359 30.29 -38.38 32.63
N THR A 360 30.48 -37.13 33.03
CA THR A 360 29.42 -36.17 33.38
C THR A 360 29.27 -35.02 32.38
N GLY A 361 30.11 -34.97 31.35
CA GLY A 361 30.05 -34.02 30.27
C GLY A 361 29.39 -34.56 28.99
N GLY A 362 29.74 -34.01 27.84
CA GLY A 362 29.24 -34.44 26.54
C GLY A 362 29.68 -35.87 26.18
N ALA A 363 28.96 -36.48 25.25
CA ALA A 363 29.24 -37.85 24.80
C ALA A 363 30.63 -37.98 24.19
N VAL A 364 31.43 -38.99 24.64
CA VAL A 364 32.75 -39.21 24.09
C VAL A 364 32.66 -39.99 22.77
N THR A 365 33.32 -39.50 21.73
CA THR A 365 33.34 -40.13 20.43
C THR A 365 34.59 -40.99 20.20
N SER A 366 35.69 -40.66 20.89
CA SER A 366 36.92 -41.45 20.83
C SER A 366 37.75 -41.31 22.09
N TRP A 367 38.45 -42.41 22.47
CA TRP A 367 39.30 -42.50 23.63
C TRP A 367 40.74 -42.81 23.19
N VAL A 368 41.70 -42.20 23.84
CA VAL A 368 43.12 -42.44 23.66
C VAL A 368 43.81 -42.56 25.00
N ILE A 369 44.71 -43.51 25.16
CA ILE A 369 45.53 -43.66 26.36
C ILE A 369 47.02 -43.50 26.06
N VAL A 370 47.75 -42.82 26.91
CA VAL A 370 49.19 -42.58 26.79
C VAL A 370 49.85 -42.74 28.15
N PRO A 371 50.94 -43.50 28.26
CA PRO A 371 51.52 -44.44 27.28
C PRO A 371 50.58 -45.62 27.01
N SER A 372 50.94 -46.51 26.09
CA SER A 372 50.24 -47.77 25.88
C SER A 372 50.30 -48.67 27.12
N LEU A 373 49.20 -49.39 27.39
CA LEU A 373 49.12 -50.31 28.49
C LEU A 373 50.14 -51.46 28.34
N PRO A 374 50.58 -52.05 29.47
CA PRO A 374 51.43 -53.25 29.44
C PRO A 374 50.78 -54.43 28.70
N SER A 375 51.61 -55.36 28.29
CA SER A 375 51.17 -56.59 27.59
C SER A 375 50.13 -57.34 28.44
N GLY A 376 49.07 -57.83 27.76
CA GLY A 376 47.94 -58.53 28.40
C GLY A 376 46.82 -57.63 28.87
N LEU A 377 47.03 -56.30 29.01
CA LEU A 377 45.99 -55.36 29.27
C LEU A 377 45.49 -54.71 27.95
N ASN A 378 44.21 -54.42 27.89
CA ASN A 378 43.52 -53.83 26.76
C ASN A 378 42.84 -52.51 27.17
N PHE A 379 42.77 -51.61 26.17
CA PHE A 379 42.06 -50.34 26.29
C PHE A 379 40.98 -50.21 25.23
N GLY A 380 39.77 -49.88 25.61
CA GLY A 380 38.64 -49.68 24.72
C GLY A 380 38.64 -48.31 24.10
N SER A 381 39.05 -48.18 22.85
CA SER A 381 39.05 -46.90 22.11
C SER A 381 37.64 -46.32 21.88
N SER A 382 36.57 -47.10 22.07
CA SER A 382 35.18 -46.67 21.92
C SER A 382 34.49 -46.33 23.26
N ASN A 383 34.96 -46.92 24.38
CA ASN A 383 34.27 -46.78 25.69
C ASN A 383 35.20 -46.42 26.85
N GLY A 384 36.54 -46.34 26.60
CA GLY A 384 37.52 -46.04 27.64
C GLY A 384 37.74 -47.14 28.68
N SER A 385 37.16 -48.34 28.53
CA SER A 385 37.33 -49.42 29.52
C SER A 385 38.72 -49.98 29.47
N ILE A 386 39.18 -50.44 30.63
CA ILE A 386 40.47 -51.16 30.82
C ILE A 386 40.17 -52.55 31.31
N TRP A 387 40.74 -53.59 30.69
CA TRP A 387 40.52 -54.99 31.05
C TRP A 387 41.67 -55.87 30.60
N GLY A 388 41.74 -57.06 31.10
CA GLY A 388 42.69 -58.06 30.63
C GLY A 388 43.47 -58.71 31.75
N THR A 389 44.45 -59.53 31.39
CA THR A 389 45.38 -60.22 32.31
C THR A 389 46.79 -59.73 31.99
N PRO A 390 47.42 -58.90 32.85
CA PRO A 390 48.75 -58.41 32.61
C PRO A 390 49.76 -59.57 32.65
N THR A 391 50.71 -59.57 31.70
CA THR A 391 51.75 -60.57 31.59
C THR A 391 53.13 -59.89 31.73
N GLY A 392 54.00 -60.46 32.60
CA GLY A 392 55.32 -59.92 32.82
C GLY A 392 55.43 -58.97 34.01
N LEU A 393 56.65 -58.50 34.27
CA LEU A 393 56.92 -57.59 35.38
C LEU A 393 56.30 -56.24 35.17
N LEU A 394 55.42 -55.84 36.09
CA LEU A 394 54.78 -54.56 36.10
C LEU A 394 55.49 -53.60 37.07
N ALA A 395 55.53 -52.33 36.71
CA ALA A 395 55.94 -51.23 37.58
C ALA A 395 54.80 -50.23 37.65
N ASN A 396 54.66 -49.57 38.81
CA ASN A 396 53.71 -48.48 38.95
C ASN A 396 53.99 -47.42 37.88
N ALA A 397 53.00 -47.11 37.09
CA ALA A 397 53.08 -46.12 36.04
C ALA A 397 51.81 -45.26 35.95
N THR A 398 51.95 -44.02 35.65
CA THR A 398 50.82 -43.08 35.45
C THR A 398 50.44 -43.08 33.97
N TYR A 399 49.17 -43.22 33.72
CA TYR A 399 48.53 -43.17 32.41
C TYR A 399 47.64 -41.96 32.29
N THR A 400 47.68 -41.30 31.15
CA THR A 400 46.77 -40.22 30.80
C THR A 400 45.79 -40.76 29.77
N VAL A 401 44.49 -40.62 30.08
CA VAL A 401 43.43 -40.96 29.12
C VAL A 401 42.80 -39.68 28.63
N TYR A 402 42.71 -39.56 27.28
CA TYR A 402 42.06 -38.49 26.57
C TYR A 402 40.68 -38.97 26.11
N ALA A 403 39.67 -38.16 26.35
CA ALA A 403 38.32 -38.34 25.88
C ALA A 403 37.97 -37.18 24.92
N ASN A 404 37.64 -37.52 23.66
CA ASN A 404 37.42 -36.53 22.61
C ASN A 404 35.97 -36.55 22.15
N ASN A 405 35.46 -35.39 21.84
CA ASN A 405 34.20 -35.19 21.11
C ASN A 405 34.25 -33.88 20.27
N SER A 406 33.14 -33.47 19.67
CA SER A 406 33.07 -32.24 18.90
C SER A 406 33.32 -30.97 19.70
N GLY A 407 33.11 -31.01 21.02
CA GLY A 407 33.37 -29.87 21.92
C GLY A 407 34.85 -29.72 22.25
N GLY A 408 35.64 -30.76 22.06
CA GLY A 408 37.08 -30.77 22.34
C GLY A 408 37.59 -32.04 22.98
N SER A 409 38.76 -31.91 23.60
CA SER A 409 39.45 -33.02 24.28
C SER A 409 39.56 -32.70 25.77
N SER A 410 39.23 -33.64 26.61
CA SER A 410 39.54 -33.65 28.04
C SER A 410 40.45 -34.79 28.42
N SER A 411 41.15 -34.70 29.52
CA SER A 411 42.00 -35.78 29.99
C SER A 411 41.89 -36.01 31.49
N THR A 412 42.18 -37.21 31.89
CA THR A 412 42.29 -37.61 33.28
C THR A 412 43.47 -38.59 33.43
N THR A 413 43.97 -38.72 34.64
CA THR A 413 45.10 -39.60 34.90
C THR A 413 44.74 -40.65 35.95
N PHE A 414 45.31 -41.82 35.86
CA PHE A 414 45.32 -42.85 36.89
C PHE A 414 46.70 -43.52 37.00
N THR A 415 46.98 -44.10 38.17
CA THR A 415 48.17 -44.91 38.37
C THR A 415 47.79 -46.39 38.28
N LEU A 416 48.51 -47.15 37.44
CA LEU A 416 48.41 -48.60 37.49
C LEU A 416 49.26 -49.10 38.64
N GLY A 417 48.61 -49.63 39.66
CA GLY A 417 49.24 -50.15 40.88
C GLY A 417 49.24 -51.68 40.91
N LEU A 418 50.33 -52.24 41.43
CA LEU A 418 50.41 -53.67 41.64
C LEU A 418 49.75 -54.08 42.99
N ASN A 419 48.80 -54.97 42.93
CA ASN A 419 48.22 -55.55 44.14
C ASN A 419 48.96 -56.84 44.48
N TRP A 420 49.61 -56.83 45.61
CA TRP A 420 50.38 -57.96 46.15
C TRP A 420 49.53 -58.69 47.16
N THR A 421 49.22 -59.91 46.91
CA THR A 421 48.61 -60.81 47.96
C THR A 421 49.63 -61.82 48.43
N LEU A 422 49.80 -61.84 49.69
CA LEU A 422 50.60 -62.87 50.40
C LEU A 422 49.69 -64.00 50.85
N THR A 423 49.91 -65.19 50.31
CA THR A 423 49.19 -66.40 50.80
C THR A 423 50.17 -67.29 51.52
N PRO A 424 49.91 -67.64 52.76
CA PRO A 424 50.77 -68.59 53.44
C PRO A 424 50.65 -69.99 52.81
N SER A 425 51.73 -70.68 52.67
CA SER A 425 51.75 -72.05 52.15
C SER A 425 51.09 -73.07 53.09
N ALA A 426 50.81 -72.68 54.35
CA ALA A 426 50.08 -73.49 55.30
C ALA A 426 49.26 -72.57 56.26
N GLU A 427 47.97 -72.92 56.47
CA GLU A 427 47.13 -72.26 57.46
C GLU A 427 47.34 -73.02 58.85
N GLY A 428 48.21 -72.44 59.63
CA GLY A 428 48.48 -72.93 61.00
C GLY A 428 49.71 -73.86 61.13
N ALA A 429 50.66 -73.36 61.86
CA ALA A 429 51.81 -74.23 62.29
C ALA A 429 51.62 -74.59 63.75
N PHE A 430 51.56 -75.92 64.07
CA PHE A 430 51.57 -76.43 65.41
C PHE A 430 53.02 -76.71 65.83
N ILE A 431 53.51 -75.95 66.75
CA ILE A 431 54.85 -76.10 67.27
C ILE A 431 54.76 -76.74 68.68
N THR A 432 55.42 -77.92 68.87
CA THR A 432 55.46 -78.59 70.16
C THR A 432 56.62 -77.99 70.97
N ARG A 433 56.35 -77.68 72.25
CA ARG A 433 57.38 -77.18 73.19
C ARG A 433 58.56 -78.13 73.25
N ASN A 434 59.79 -77.57 73.06
CA ASN A 434 61.06 -78.33 73.10
C ASN A 434 61.31 -79.26 71.90
N SER A 435 60.63 -79.00 70.74
CA SER A 435 60.99 -79.67 69.50
C SER A 435 61.38 -78.59 68.44
N SER A 436 62.33 -78.93 67.61
CA SER A 436 62.72 -78.08 66.46
C SER A 436 61.63 -78.06 65.43
N ILE A 437 61.42 -76.95 64.71
CA ILE A 437 60.55 -76.85 63.51
C ILE A 437 61.20 -77.77 62.47
N SER A 438 60.48 -78.78 61.98
CA SER A 438 61.00 -79.78 61.05
C SER A 438 60.96 -79.39 59.60
N SER A 439 60.26 -78.25 59.31
CA SER A 439 60.21 -77.65 57.95
C SER A 439 60.04 -76.18 58.07
N ASP A 440 60.66 -75.43 57.16
CA ASP A 440 60.50 -73.99 57.02
C ASP A 440 59.08 -73.69 56.62
N ILE A 441 58.46 -72.63 57.20
CA ILE A 441 57.21 -72.07 56.76
C ILE A 441 57.59 -71.12 55.61
N THR A 442 57.23 -71.50 54.43
CA THR A 442 57.49 -70.64 53.20
C THR A 442 56.25 -69.82 52.88
N TRP A 443 56.52 -68.68 52.36
CA TRP A 443 55.49 -67.78 51.87
C TRP A 443 55.56 -67.70 50.33
N GLU A 444 54.48 -67.92 49.61
CA GLU A 444 54.42 -67.72 48.16
C GLU A 444 53.80 -66.44 47.82
N TRP A 445 54.42 -65.73 46.88
CA TRP A 445 53.88 -64.51 46.32
C TRP A 445 52.98 -64.85 45.18
N ASP A 446 51.82 -64.25 45.16
CA ASP A 446 50.82 -64.49 44.10
C ASP A 446 51.20 -63.86 42.76
N SER A 447 52.25 -63.02 42.71
CA SER A 447 52.62 -62.27 41.55
C SER A 447 54.12 -62.20 41.21
N GLY A 448 54.84 -63.29 41.39
CA GLY A 448 56.25 -63.40 40.99
C GLY A 448 57.26 -62.78 41.96
N SER A 449 58.55 -62.91 41.70
CA SER A 449 59.65 -62.44 42.56
C SER A 449 59.71 -60.92 42.65
N VAL A 450 59.69 -60.33 43.82
CA VAL A 450 59.94 -58.93 44.07
C VAL A 450 61.33 -58.70 44.57
N SER A 451 62.13 -58.01 43.84
CA SER A 451 63.48 -57.64 44.29
C SER A 451 63.39 -56.57 45.38
N GLY A 452 63.96 -56.83 46.53
CA GLY A 452 64.06 -55.89 47.67
C GLY A 452 62.93 -55.91 48.69
N ALA A 453 62.00 -56.89 48.63
CA ALA A 453 60.99 -57.02 49.63
C ALA A 453 61.61 -57.56 50.96
N THR A 454 61.27 -56.94 52.09
CA THR A 454 61.63 -57.36 53.43
C THR A 454 60.40 -57.91 54.19
N CYS A 455 60.44 -59.12 54.68
CA CYS A 455 59.34 -59.67 55.50
C CYS A 455 59.60 -59.32 56.97
N ALA A 456 58.57 -58.86 57.65
CA ALA A 456 58.58 -58.65 59.09
C ALA A 456 57.41 -59.39 59.70
N ILE A 457 57.62 -60.09 60.82
CA ILE A 457 56.55 -60.74 61.58
C ILE A 457 56.15 -59.87 62.74
N SER A 458 54.89 -59.59 62.87
CA SER A 458 54.35 -58.84 64.02
C SER A 458 53.11 -59.63 64.59
N PRO A 459 53.05 -59.96 65.85
CA PRO A 459 54.11 -59.75 66.90
C PRO A 459 55.35 -60.62 66.68
N SER A 460 56.48 -60.23 67.32
CA SER A 460 57.71 -61.01 67.27
C SER A 460 57.47 -62.39 67.85
N LEU A 461 58.19 -63.40 67.29
CA LEU A 461 58.09 -64.77 67.80
C LEU A 461 58.40 -64.87 69.31
N PRO A 462 57.70 -65.69 70.09
CA PRO A 462 58.05 -65.92 71.51
C PRO A 462 59.47 -66.51 71.61
N THR A 463 60.26 -66.00 72.48
CA THR A 463 61.63 -66.49 72.83
C THR A 463 61.65 -67.82 73.44
#